data_e9e5e4c5bbc3f65351a38ddf59b505c1
#
_entry.id   e9e5e4c5bbc3f65351a38ddf59b505c1
#
_cell.length_a   1.000
_cell.length_b   1.000
_cell.length_c   1.000
_cell.angle_alpha   90.00
_cell.angle_beta   90.00
_cell.angle_gamma   90.00
#
_symmetry.space_group_name_H-M   'P 1'
#
loop_
_entity.id
_entity.type
_entity.pdbx_description
1 polymer ?
#
loop_
_entity_poly.entity_id
_entity_poly.type
_entity_poly.pdbx_seq_one_letter_code
_entity_poly.pdbx_strand_id
1 'polypeptide(L)'
;MGFMATLKGERAYAAHNKGDLVKAKKLYEEAMAGGLLSARPMLGYAILLIREGSYEKAIELLKKTEKAPDLTPDRRSQLIVDYAACCAKTGQLDKGVKLLERQHMRAPTGVTYQTLGYLYVEQLDAKNKPVADESTVVTLPEADADEDTEEQENAEVEAAPEVTLTVAEKQAILDQQWQERIARAEELLKASIDYDDEDPVFLDNMGQFLYRVMGDKAAAKEWFDKAHEEKPEQVDSLWFLSRYDLEAGDKAAAVEKLETALGGRMSPLNFANKAMIEEELARLRG
;
A
#
# COMPACT_ATOMS: atom_id res chain seq x y z
N MET A 1 -33.19 -15.85 -4.84
CA MET A 1 -32.77 -14.45 -4.71
C MET A 1 -31.38 -14.16 -5.30
N GLY A 2 -30.41 -15.08 -5.27
CA GLY A 2 -29.04 -14.83 -5.75
C GLY A 2 -28.87 -14.47 -7.24
N PHE A 3 -29.62 -15.08 -8.17
CA PHE A 3 -29.42 -14.86 -9.60
C PHE A 3 -29.62 -13.40 -10.04
N MET A 4 -30.66 -12.73 -9.58
CA MET A 4 -30.92 -11.33 -9.94
C MET A 4 -29.86 -10.36 -9.34
N ALA A 5 -29.37 -10.66 -8.14
CA ALA A 5 -28.29 -9.91 -7.53
C ALA A 5 -26.98 -10.08 -8.32
N THR A 6 -26.65 -11.29 -8.73
CA THR A 6 -25.47 -11.57 -9.57
C THR A 6 -25.56 -10.85 -10.92
N LEU A 7 -26.71 -10.92 -11.62
CA LEU A 7 -26.90 -10.23 -12.89
C LEU A 7 -26.75 -8.70 -12.74
N LYS A 8 -27.28 -8.14 -11.64
CA LYS A 8 -27.13 -6.71 -11.34
C LYS A 8 -25.67 -6.36 -11.02
N GLY A 9 -24.97 -7.21 -10.28
CA GLY A 9 -23.53 -7.05 -10.01
C GLY A 9 -22.68 -7.04 -11.29
N GLU A 10 -22.98 -7.95 -12.24
CA GLU A 10 -22.30 -7.98 -13.53
C GLU A 10 -22.57 -6.70 -14.37
N ARG A 11 -23.77 -6.17 -14.32
CA ARG A 11 -24.09 -4.88 -14.96
C ARG A 11 -23.37 -3.72 -14.30
N ALA A 12 -23.22 -3.75 -12.97
CA ALA A 12 -22.43 -2.78 -12.22
C ALA A 12 -20.97 -2.82 -12.64
N TYR A 13 -20.38 -4.02 -12.72
CA TYR A 13 -19.01 -4.22 -13.17
C TYR A 13 -18.80 -3.73 -14.62
N ALA A 14 -19.73 -4.01 -15.51
CA ALA A 14 -19.68 -3.51 -16.88
C ALA A 14 -19.78 -1.97 -16.96
N ALA A 15 -20.58 -1.32 -16.11
CA ALA A 15 -20.65 0.14 -16.02
C ALA A 15 -19.35 0.72 -15.46
N HIS A 16 -18.75 0.08 -14.45
CA HIS A 16 -17.47 0.45 -13.88
C HIS A 16 -16.35 0.47 -14.95
N ASN A 17 -16.26 -0.61 -15.73
CA ASN A 17 -15.24 -0.71 -16.78
C ASN A 17 -15.44 0.30 -17.92
N LYS A 18 -16.66 0.82 -18.09
CA LYS A 18 -16.95 1.91 -19.04
C LYS A 18 -16.70 3.31 -18.46
N GLY A 19 -16.28 3.40 -17.19
CA GLY A 19 -16.06 4.67 -16.50
C GLY A 19 -17.33 5.34 -15.95
N ASP A 20 -18.51 4.73 -16.10
CA ASP A 20 -19.76 5.24 -15.52
C ASP A 20 -19.85 4.87 -14.03
N LEU A 21 -19.00 5.53 -13.22
CA LEU A 21 -18.81 5.20 -11.81
C LEU A 21 -20.06 5.47 -10.96
N VAL A 22 -20.84 6.50 -11.30
CA VAL A 22 -22.10 6.82 -10.59
C VAL A 22 -23.12 5.70 -10.76
N LYS A 23 -23.33 5.25 -12.00
CA LYS A 23 -24.23 4.13 -12.29
C LYS A 23 -23.69 2.82 -11.71
N ALA A 24 -22.38 2.57 -11.82
CA ALA A 24 -21.74 1.39 -11.26
C ALA A 24 -22.00 1.29 -9.75
N LYS A 25 -21.74 2.36 -9.00
CA LYS A 25 -21.96 2.41 -7.54
C LYS A 25 -23.39 2.06 -7.16
N LYS A 26 -24.38 2.73 -7.78
CA LYS A 26 -25.78 2.46 -7.52
C LYS A 26 -26.14 1.00 -7.75
N LEU A 27 -25.67 0.43 -8.86
CA LEU A 27 -25.95 -0.98 -9.20
C LEU A 27 -25.24 -1.96 -8.25
N TYR A 28 -24.01 -1.66 -7.79
CA TYR A 28 -23.32 -2.45 -6.77
C TYR A 28 -24.08 -2.45 -5.44
N GLU A 29 -24.50 -1.28 -4.95
CA GLU A 29 -25.26 -1.15 -3.70
C GLU A 29 -26.58 -1.95 -3.77
N GLU A 30 -27.30 -1.85 -4.88
CA GLU A 30 -28.53 -2.63 -5.11
C GLU A 30 -28.26 -4.13 -5.23
N ALA A 31 -27.14 -4.55 -5.83
CA ALA A 31 -26.76 -5.95 -5.93
C ALA A 31 -26.38 -6.51 -4.54
N MET A 32 -25.63 -5.75 -3.75
CA MET A 32 -25.28 -6.14 -2.39
C MET A 32 -26.52 -6.27 -1.50
N ALA A 33 -27.45 -5.33 -1.57
CA ALA A 33 -28.74 -5.40 -0.87
C ALA A 33 -29.58 -6.63 -1.31
N GLY A 34 -29.42 -7.08 -2.56
CA GLY A 34 -30.04 -8.27 -3.11
C GLY A 34 -29.34 -9.59 -2.78
N GLY A 35 -28.26 -9.57 -1.98
CA GLY A 35 -27.51 -10.76 -1.57
C GLY A 35 -26.48 -11.22 -2.62
N LEU A 36 -25.75 -10.27 -3.25
CA LEU A 36 -24.65 -10.60 -4.15
C LEU A 36 -23.57 -11.41 -3.44
N LEU A 37 -23.17 -12.54 -4.04
CA LEU A 37 -22.10 -13.43 -3.59
C LEU A 37 -21.23 -13.91 -4.77
N SER A 38 -20.88 -13.02 -5.69
CA SER A 38 -19.98 -13.32 -6.79
C SER A 38 -18.70 -12.48 -6.66
N ALA A 39 -17.54 -13.13 -6.70
CA ALA A 39 -16.25 -12.53 -6.42
C ALA A 39 -15.93 -11.37 -7.38
N ARG A 40 -16.14 -11.55 -8.70
CA ARG A 40 -15.77 -10.53 -9.70
C ARG A 40 -16.44 -9.17 -9.47
N PRO A 41 -17.78 -9.06 -9.39
CA PRO A 41 -18.41 -7.77 -9.15
C PRO A 41 -18.19 -7.25 -7.73
N MET A 42 -17.98 -8.11 -6.73
CA MET A 42 -17.65 -7.68 -5.37
C MET A 42 -16.24 -7.04 -5.32
N LEU A 43 -15.25 -7.62 -5.98
CA LEU A 43 -13.91 -7.01 -6.13
C LEU A 43 -14.00 -5.69 -6.90
N GLY A 44 -14.74 -5.63 -7.99
CA GLY A 44 -14.97 -4.37 -8.71
C GLY A 44 -15.56 -3.28 -7.82
N TYR A 45 -16.48 -3.63 -6.92
CA TYR A 45 -17.05 -2.68 -5.97
C TYR A 45 -16.03 -2.28 -4.89
N ALA A 46 -15.23 -3.21 -4.39
CA ALA A 46 -14.16 -2.91 -3.44
C ALA A 46 -13.15 -1.91 -4.04
N ILE A 47 -12.72 -2.09 -5.28
CA ILE A 47 -11.85 -1.15 -5.99
C ILE A 47 -12.50 0.25 -6.09
N LEU A 48 -13.80 0.33 -6.35
CA LEU A 48 -14.51 1.61 -6.39
C LEU A 48 -14.51 2.29 -5.01
N LEU A 49 -14.77 1.54 -3.94
CA LEU A 49 -14.72 2.04 -2.56
C LEU A 49 -13.32 2.53 -2.17
N ILE A 50 -12.28 1.81 -2.58
CA ILE A 50 -10.87 2.19 -2.36
C ILE A 50 -10.57 3.53 -3.05
N ARG A 51 -11.01 3.69 -4.30
CA ARG A 51 -10.85 4.94 -5.06
C ARG A 51 -11.58 6.12 -4.44
N GLU A 52 -12.69 5.86 -3.74
CA GLU A 52 -13.46 6.88 -3.00
C GLU A 52 -12.90 7.13 -1.59
N GLY A 53 -11.83 6.44 -1.17
CA GLY A 53 -11.27 6.54 0.19
C GLY A 53 -12.11 5.87 1.27
N SER A 54 -13.08 5.03 0.90
CA SER A 54 -13.95 4.29 1.84
C SER A 54 -13.30 2.96 2.24
N TYR A 55 -12.09 3.02 2.83
CA TYR A 55 -11.22 1.87 3.08
C TYR A 55 -11.82 0.84 4.03
N GLU A 56 -12.48 1.26 5.11
CA GLU A 56 -13.12 0.35 6.07
C GLU A 56 -14.25 -0.46 5.42
N LYS A 57 -15.08 0.21 4.59
CA LYS A 57 -16.13 -0.47 3.82
C LYS A 57 -15.54 -1.43 2.79
N ALA A 58 -14.43 -1.05 2.18
CA ALA A 58 -13.72 -1.94 1.25
C ALA A 58 -13.19 -3.19 1.98
N ILE A 59 -12.57 -3.05 3.16
CA ILE A 59 -12.12 -4.16 4.00
C ILE A 59 -13.27 -5.11 4.34
N GLU A 60 -14.42 -4.59 4.77
CA GLU A 60 -15.59 -5.42 5.08
C GLU A 60 -16.09 -6.18 3.84
N LEU A 61 -16.09 -5.52 2.69
CA LEU A 61 -16.51 -6.15 1.43
C LEU A 61 -15.51 -7.22 0.98
N LEU A 62 -14.21 -6.96 1.09
CA LEU A 62 -13.14 -7.92 0.76
C LEU A 62 -13.23 -9.17 1.64
N LYS A 63 -13.44 -9.03 2.96
CA LYS A 63 -13.70 -10.17 3.87
C LYS A 63 -14.94 -10.98 3.48
N LYS A 64 -15.98 -10.34 2.98
CA LYS A 64 -17.16 -11.04 2.45
C LYS A 64 -16.85 -11.75 1.13
N THR A 65 -16.04 -11.11 0.27
CA THR A 65 -15.65 -11.65 -1.03
C THR A 65 -14.78 -12.90 -0.89
N GLU A 66 -13.99 -13.01 0.17
CA GLU A 66 -13.20 -14.21 0.47
C GLU A 66 -14.04 -15.48 0.56
N LYS A 67 -15.31 -15.35 0.97
CA LYS A 67 -16.28 -16.45 1.09
C LYS A 67 -17.09 -16.69 -0.19
N ALA A 68 -16.79 -15.98 -1.28
CA ALA A 68 -17.53 -16.13 -2.53
C ALA A 68 -17.20 -17.48 -3.20
N PRO A 69 -18.22 -18.24 -3.64
CA PRO A 69 -18.04 -19.59 -4.16
C PRO A 69 -17.30 -19.64 -5.50
N ASP A 70 -17.20 -18.51 -6.21
CA ASP A 70 -16.53 -18.34 -7.51
C ASP A 70 -15.18 -17.57 -7.39
N LEU A 71 -14.59 -17.53 -6.18
CA LEU A 71 -13.30 -16.90 -5.97
C LEU A 71 -12.18 -17.78 -6.53
N THR A 72 -11.63 -17.37 -7.68
CA THR A 72 -10.48 -18.04 -8.31
C THR A 72 -9.17 -17.64 -7.63
N PRO A 73 -8.06 -18.42 -7.81
CA PRO A 73 -6.75 -18.06 -7.28
C PRO A 73 -6.30 -16.65 -7.67
N ASP A 74 -6.45 -16.26 -8.95
CA ASP A 74 -6.07 -14.92 -9.43
C ASP A 74 -6.87 -13.82 -8.73
N ARG A 75 -8.17 -14.02 -8.54
CA ARG A 75 -9.02 -13.06 -7.80
C ARG A 75 -8.69 -13.03 -6.32
N ARG A 76 -8.26 -14.14 -5.74
CA ARG A 76 -7.76 -14.19 -4.36
C ARG A 76 -6.49 -13.35 -4.23
N SER A 77 -5.55 -13.47 -5.18
CA SER A 77 -4.35 -12.63 -5.22
C SER A 77 -4.69 -11.14 -5.29
N GLN A 78 -5.62 -10.75 -6.17
CA GLN A 78 -6.10 -9.37 -6.25
C GLN A 78 -6.75 -8.91 -4.94
N LEU A 79 -7.59 -9.76 -4.33
CA LEU A 79 -8.22 -9.48 -3.03
C LEU A 79 -7.18 -9.17 -1.95
N ILE A 80 -6.11 -9.96 -1.89
CA ILE A 80 -5.03 -9.77 -0.91
C ILE A 80 -4.30 -8.45 -1.15
N VAL A 81 -3.99 -8.10 -2.38
CA VAL A 81 -3.39 -6.82 -2.76
C VAL A 81 -4.27 -5.65 -2.32
N ASP A 82 -5.56 -5.69 -2.70
CA ASP A 82 -6.52 -4.64 -2.36
C ASP A 82 -6.71 -4.50 -0.84
N TYR A 83 -6.73 -5.62 -0.12
CA TYR A 83 -6.83 -5.65 1.34
C TYR A 83 -5.59 -5.05 1.99
N ALA A 84 -4.39 -5.39 1.53
CA ALA A 84 -3.13 -4.86 2.05
C ALA A 84 -3.03 -3.35 1.82
N ALA A 85 -3.45 -2.86 0.64
CA ALA A 85 -3.55 -1.44 0.36
C ALA A 85 -4.50 -0.69 1.32
N CYS A 86 -5.66 -1.29 1.64
CA CYS A 86 -6.59 -0.74 2.62
C CYS A 86 -5.99 -0.74 4.04
N CYS A 87 -5.24 -1.77 4.42
CA CYS A 87 -4.55 -1.85 5.71
C CYS A 87 -3.59 -0.65 5.91
N ALA A 88 -2.87 -0.25 4.87
CA ALA A 88 -1.99 0.93 4.92
C ALA A 88 -2.75 2.22 5.24
N LYS A 89 -3.97 2.36 4.74
CA LYS A 89 -4.80 3.56 4.93
C LYS A 89 -5.66 3.55 6.21
N THR A 90 -5.68 2.43 6.94
CA THR A 90 -6.51 2.25 8.15
C THR A 90 -5.69 1.95 9.42
N GLY A 91 -4.39 2.25 9.40
CA GLY A 91 -3.51 2.05 10.55
C GLY A 91 -3.14 0.58 10.84
N GLN A 92 -3.38 -0.33 9.89
CA GLN A 92 -3.08 -1.76 10.01
C GLN A 92 -1.90 -2.16 9.10
N LEU A 93 -0.92 -1.28 8.95
CA LEU A 93 0.13 -1.40 7.94
C LEU A 93 0.94 -2.71 8.09
N ASP A 94 1.35 -3.07 9.31
CA ASP A 94 2.11 -4.31 9.57
C ASP A 94 1.33 -5.57 9.13
N LYS A 95 0.02 -5.57 9.35
CA LYS A 95 -0.84 -6.67 8.89
C LYS A 95 -0.91 -6.76 7.38
N GLY A 96 -0.99 -5.60 6.71
CA GLY A 96 -0.98 -5.51 5.25
C GLY A 96 0.33 -6.06 4.67
N VAL A 97 1.46 -5.66 5.23
CA VAL A 97 2.79 -6.12 4.84
C VAL A 97 2.90 -7.64 4.98
N LYS A 98 2.67 -8.19 6.18
CA LYS A 98 2.76 -9.64 6.43
C LYS A 98 1.88 -10.47 5.50
N LEU A 99 0.65 -10.01 5.23
CA LEU A 99 -0.26 -10.72 4.35
C LEU A 99 0.23 -10.73 2.91
N LEU A 100 0.71 -9.58 2.43
CA LEU A 100 1.15 -9.44 1.04
C LEU A 100 2.52 -10.09 0.80
N GLU A 101 3.42 -10.10 1.80
CA GLU A 101 4.67 -10.88 1.75
C GLU A 101 4.41 -12.36 1.51
N ARG A 102 3.49 -12.97 2.27
CA ARG A 102 3.10 -14.37 2.08
C ARG A 102 2.54 -14.62 0.68
N GLN A 103 1.72 -13.71 0.17
CA GLN A 103 1.20 -13.81 -1.20
C GLN A 103 2.32 -13.67 -2.23
N HIS A 104 3.22 -12.72 -2.04
CA HIS A 104 4.35 -12.48 -2.94
C HIS A 104 5.31 -13.68 -3.00
N MET A 105 5.64 -14.28 -1.86
CA MET A 105 6.48 -15.49 -1.82
C MET A 105 5.86 -16.67 -2.59
N ARG A 106 4.53 -16.80 -2.58
CA ARG A 106 3.82 -17.88 -3.31
C ARG A 106 3.71 -17.60 -4.81
N ALA A 107 3.48 -16.36 -5.20
CA ALA A 107 3.24 -15.95 -6.57
C ALA A 107 3.68 -14.49 -6.78
N PRO A 108 4.97 -14.23 -7.00
CA PRO A 108 5.48 -12.90 -7.29
C PRO A 108 4.91 -12.37 -8.61
N THR A 109 4.44 -11.14 -8.60
CA THR A 109 3.91 -10.42 -9.77
C THR A 109 4.29 -8.96 -9.71
N GLY A 110 4.28 -8.23 -10.84
CA GLY A 110 4.53 -6.80 -10.86
C GLY A 110 3.65 -6.04 -9.83
N VAL A 111 2.37 -6.41 -9.72
CA VAL A 111 1.44 -5.77 -8.76
C VAL A 111 1.82 -6.04 -7.30
N THR A 112 2.31 -7.25 -6.97
CA THR A 112 2.77 -7.54 -5.60
C THR A 112 4.06 -6.79 -5.28
N TYR A 113 5.00 -6.65 -6.24
CA TYR A 113 6.19 -5.82 -6.10
C TYR A 113 5.83 -4.34 -5.88
N GLN A 114 4.98 -3.77 -6.75
CA GLN A 114 4.53 -2.37 -6.64
C GLN A 114 3.92 -2.08 -5.27
N THR A 115 3.00 -2.95 -4.84
CA THR A 115 2.26 -2.74 -3.60
C THR A 115 3.14 -2.95 -2.37
N LEU A 116 3.99 -4.00 -2.33
CA LEU A 116 4.92 -4.21 -1.22
C LEU A 116 5.95 -3.09 -1.13
N GLY A 117 6.51 -2.63 -2.26
CA GLY A 117 7.43 -1.50 -2.28
C GLY A 117 6.81 -0.27 -1.61
N TYR A 118 5.58 0.08 -2.00
CA TYR A 118 4.83 1.15 -1.36
C TYR A 118 4.63 0.91 0.15
N LEU A 119 4.17 -0.30 0.54
CA LEU A 119 3.89 -0.61 1.95
C LEU A 119 5.15 -0.53 2.82
N TYR A 120 6.29 -1.01 2.33
CA TYR A 120 7.56 -0.92 3.05
C TYR A 120 8.02 0.52 3.24
N VAL A 121 7.92 1.35 2.20
CA VAL A 121 8.27 2.77 2.32
C VAL A 121 7.36 3.48 3.33
N GLU A 122 6.06 3.19 3.32
CA GLU A 122 5.13 3.73 4.31
C GLU A 122 5.45 3.24 5.73
N GLN A 123 5.79 1.95 5.89
CA GLN A 123 6.13 1.37 7.20
C GLN A 123 7.42 1.96 7.77
N LEU A 124 8.43 2.13 6.91
CA LEU A 124 9.79 2.53 7.29
C LEU A 124 10.04 4.03 7.17
N ASP A 125 9.02 4.84 6.86
CA ASP A 125 9.16 6.30 6.92
C ASP A 125 9.75 6.70 8.28
N ALA A 126 10.75 7.56 8.28
CA ALA A 126 11.54 7.90 9.47
C ALA A 126 10.69 8.37 10.65
N LYS A 127 9.51 8.97 10.39
CA LYS A 127 8.54 9.38 11.43
C LYS A 127 7.93 8.20 12.19
N ASN A 128 7.98 6.98 11.63
CA ASN A 128 7.41 5.77 12.21
C ASN A 128 8.45 4.94 12.98
N LYS A 129 9.73 5.42 13.04
CA LYS A 129 10.76 4.69 13.78
C LYS A 129 10.35 4.58 15.25
N PRO A 130 10.28 3.34 15.81
CA PRO A 130 9.80 3.14 17.17
C PRO A 130 10.78 3.69 18.19
N VAL A 131 10.22 4.28 19.26
CA VAL A 131 10.99 4.74 20.45
C VAL A 131 10.47 3.98 21.67
N ALA A 132 11.39 3.31 22.38
CA ALA A 132 11.04 2.56 23.57
C ALA A 132 10.76 3.46 24.77
N ASP A 133 9.81 3.05 25.59
CA ASP A 133 9.53 3.57 26.92
C ASP A 133 9.32 2.43 27.92
N GLU A 134 8.93 2.75 29.17
CA GLU A 134 8.69 1.75 30.21
C GLU A 134 7.57 0.76 29.83
N SER A 135 6.54 1.22 29.12
CA SER A 135 5.38 0.42 28.72
C SER A 135 5.62 -0.40 27.45
N THR A 136 6.72 -0.17 26.73
CA THR A 136 7.02 -0.85 25.49
C THR A 136 7.19 -2.34 25.70
N VAL A 137 6.43 -3.15 24.97
CA VAL A 137 6.58 -4.59 24.88
C VAL A 137 7.37 -4.92 23.62
N VAL A 138 8.47 -5.64 23.74
CA VAL A 138 9.25 -6.11 22.59
C VAL A 138 9.04 -7.63 22.45
N THR A 139 8.74 -8.05 21.23
CA THR A 139 8.67 -9.45 20.88
C THR A 139 10.08 -9.90 20.48
N LEU A 140 10.65 -10.84 21.20
CA LEU A 140 11.90 -11.47 20.76
C LEU A 140 11.59 -12.35 19.54
N PRO A 141 12.50 -12.47 18.57
CA PRO A 141 12.32 -13.38 17.45
C PRO A 141 12.19 -14.80 18.02
N GLU A 142 11.04 -15.44 17.78
CA GLU A 142 10.89 -16.87 18.05
C GLU A 142 11.84 -17.61 17.10
N ALA A 143 12.63 -18.52 17.66
CA ALA A 143 13.45 -19.41 16.86
C ALA A 143 12.49 -20.25 15.99
N ASP A 144 12.60 -20.07 14.66
CA ASP A 144 11.94 -20.78 13.57
C ASP A 144 10.87 -21.82 14.00
N ALA A 145 9.67 -21.38 14.33
CA ALA A 145 8.50 -22.22 14.36
C ALA A 145 7.87 -22.19 12.97
N ASP A 146 7.85 -23.33 12.29
CA ASP A 146 7.12 -23.55 11.04
C ASP A 146 5.64 -23.15 11.22
N GLU A 147 5.27 -21.94 10.80
CA GLU A 147 3.89 -21.41 10.85
C GLU A 147 3.05 -21.96 9.68
N ASP A 148 2.88 -23.27 9.57
CA ASP A 148 1.88 -23.91 8.68
C ASP A 148 0.64 -24.40 9.46
N THR A 149 0.21 -23.67 10.50
CA THR A 149 -1.06 -23.98 11.19
C THR A 149 -1.95 -22.74 11.25
N GLU A 150 -2.82 -22.60 10.24
CA GLU A 150 -4.09 -21.90 10.41
C GLU A 150 -4.93 -22.66 11.46
N GLU A 151 -5.50 -21.91 12.42
CA GLU A 151 -6.39 -22.37 13.49
C GLU A 151 -5.73 -22.98 14.76
N GLN A 152 -5.38 -22.06 15.67
CA GLN A 152 -5.69 -22.27 17.11
C GLN A 152 -5.56 -20.95 17.88
N GLU A 153 -6.60 -20.12 17.84
CA GLU A 153 -6.91 -19.18 18.93
C GLU A 153 -7.42 -20.03 20.12
N ASN A 154 -6.54 -20.49 20.96
CA ASN A 154 -6.78 -20.96 22.34
C ASN A 154 -5.73 -22.02 22.73
N ALA A 155 -4.45 -21.67 22.70
CA ALA A 155 -3.48 -22.36 23.56
C ALA A 155 -3.13 -21.40 24.70
N GLU A 156 -3.38 -21.81 25.94
CA GLU A 156 -2.78 -21.17 27.08
C GLU A 156 -1.26 -21.25 26.91
N VAL A 157 -0.67 -20.12 26.48
CA VAL A 157 0.79 -19.99 26.42
C VAL A 157 1.25 -19.97 27.87
N GLU A 158 1.92 -21.04 28.33
CA GLU A 158 2.67 -21.00 29.58
C GLU A 158 3.59 -19.79 29.52
N ALA A 159 3.39 -18.84 30.44
CA ALA A 159 4.13 -17.60 30.49
C ALA A 159 5.64 -17.93 30.62
N ALA A 160 6.39 -17.67 29.54
CA ALA A 160 7.83 -17.61 29.59
C ALA A 160 8.27 -16.64 30.71
N PRO A 161 9.37 -16.88 31.43
CA PRO A 161 9.79 -15.99 32.50
C PRO A 161 9.87 -14.57 32.02
N GLU A 162 9.17 -13.65 32.69
CA GLU A 162 9.19 -12.22 32.39
C GLU A 162 10.64 -11.70 32.53
N VAL A 163 11.36 -11.64 31.43
CA VAL A 163 12.64 -10.95 31.39
C VAL A 163 12.33 -9.46 31.42
N THR A 164 12.52 -8.82 32.56
CA THR A 164 12.30 -7.39 32.71
C THR A 164 13.44 -6.65 32.02
N LEU A 165 13.23 -6.28 30.75
CA LEU A 165 14.19 -5.50 29.97
C LEU A 165 14.15 -4.03 30.36
N THR A 166 15.32 -3.43 30.46
CA THR A 166 15.45 -1.97 30.60
C THR A 166 15.00 -1.25 29.32
N VAL A 167 14.66 0.01 29.42
CA VAL A 167 14.28 0.83 28.24
C VAL A 167 15.39 0.82 27.19
N ALA A 168 16.65 0.84 27.60
CA ALA A 168 17.79 0.79 26.69
C ALA A 168 17.90 -0.55 25.94
N GLU A 169 17.65 -1.66 26.60
CA GLU A 169 17.62 -3.00 25.98
C GLU A 169 16.44 -3.13 25.01
N LYS A 170 15.27 -2.64 25.40
CA LYS A 170 14.10 -2.58 24.51
C LYS A 170 14.38 -1.76 23.26
N GLN A 171 15.02 -0.58 23.41
CA GLN A 171 15.40 0.27 22.28
C GLN A 171 16.39 -0.44 21.34
N ALA A 172 17.38 -1.13 21.88
CA ALA A 172 18.34 -1.89 21.07
C ALA A 172 17.65 -2.98 20.23
N ILE A 173 16.68 -3.70 20.80
CA ILE A 173 15.88 -4.69 20.06
C ILE A 173 15.06 -4.03 18.96
N LEU A 174 14.38 -2.91 19.23
CA LEU A 174 13.62 -2.18 18.24
C LEU A 174 14.50 -1.63 17.11
N ASP A 175 15.68 -1.13 17.44
CA ASP A 175 16.65 -0.64 16.44
C ASP A 175 17.16 -1.78 15.56
N GLN A 176 17.42 -2.96 16.12
CA GLN A 176 17.79 -4.13 15.34
C GLN A 176 16.66 -4.56 14.40
N GLN A 177 15.44 -4.71 14.91
CA GLN A 177 14.27 -5.06 14.11
C GLN A 177 14.01 -4.03 12.99
N TRP A 178 14.26 -2.76 13.27
CA TRP A 178 14.15 -1.68 12.28
C TRP A 178 15.17 -1.86 11.15
N GLN A 179 16.43 -2.17 11.47
CA GLN A 179 17.46 -2.41 10.46
C GLN A 179 17.18 -3.67 9.63
N GLU A 180 16.68 -4.74 10.25
CA GLU A 180 16.27 -5.95 9.53
C GLU A 180 15.13 -5.69 8.54
N ARG A 181 14.14 -4.85 8.91
CA ARG A 181 13.06 -4.43 8.02
C ARG A 181 13.59 -3.56 6.87
N ILE A 182 14.53 -2.65 7.13
CA ILE A 182 15.18 -1.84 6.09
C ILE A 182 15.90 -2.75 5.10
N ALA A 183 16.68 -3.73 5.56
CA ALA A 183 17.40 -4.65 4.68
C ALA A 183 16.44 -5.47 3.80
N ARG A 184 15.34 -5.97 4.38
CA ARG A 184 14.30 -6.69 3.64
C ARG A 184 13.61 -5.81 2.57
N ALA A 185 13.30 -4.57 2.92
CA ALA A 185 12.71 -3.61 1.98
C ALA A 185 13.66 -3.30 0.82
N GLU A 186 14.94 -3.10 1.11
CA GLU A 186 15.96 -2.85 0.11
C GLU A 186 16.13 -4.04 -0.86
N GLU A 187 16.15 -5.28 -0.32
CA GLU A 187 16.21 -6.49 -1.11
C GLU A 187 15.01 -6.62 -2.06
N LEU A 188 13.78 -6.41 -1.55
CA LEU A 188 12.57 -6.44 -2.37
C LEU A 188 12.60 -5.38 -3.47
N LEU A 189 13.01 -4.15 -3.14
CA LEU A 189 13.05 -3.05 -4.11
C LEU A 189 14.10 -3.31 -5.20
N LYS A 190 15.25 -3.87 -4.86
CA LYS A 190 16.24 -4.32 -5.85
C LYS A 190 15.68 -5.43 -6.73
N ALA A 191 15.02 -6.43 -6.14
CA ALA A 191 14.38 -7.50 -6.90
C ALA A 191 13.24 -6.99 -7.79
N SER A 192 12.54 -5.93 -7.43
CA SER A 192 11.53 -5.30 -8.31
C SER A 192 12.16 -4.65 -9.54
N ILE A 193 13.30 -3.99 -9.39
CA ILE A 193 14.06 -3.42 -10.50
C ILE A 193 14.61 -4.54 -11.40
N ASP A 194 15.12 -5.64 -10.82
CA ASP A 194 15.57 -6.80 -11.61
C ASP A 194 14.41 -7.48 -12.37
N TYR A 195 13.20 -7.38 -11.86
CA TYR A 195 11.98 -7.89 -12.50
C TYR A 195 11.55 -7.03 -13.70
N ASP A 196 11.58 -5.70 -13.57
CA ASP A 196 11.25 -4.74 -14.64
C ASP A 196 11.88 -3.37 -14.32
N ASP A 197 12.99 -3.05 -14.96
CA ASP A 197 13.78 -1.84 -14.71
C ASP A 197 13.23 -0.58 -15.41
N GLU A 198 12.17 -0.72 -16.20
CA GLU A 198 11.43 0.36 -16.85
C GLU A 198 10.07 0.66 -16.15
N ASP A 199 9.63 -0.15 -15.17
CA ASP A 199 8.36 0.13 -14.46
C ASP A 199 8.46 1.41 -13.61
N PRO A 200 7.72 2.48 -13.95
CA PRO A 200 7.85 3.77 -13.27
C PRO A 200 7.44 3.72 -11.79
N VAL A 201 6.66 2.71 -11.37
CA VAL A 201 6.27 2.56 -9.95
C VAL A 201 7.38 1.90 -9.15
N PHE A 202 8.14 0.96 -9.73
CA PHE A 202 9.31 0.37 -9.08
C PHE A 202 10.41 1.42 -8.91
N LEU A 203 10.69 2.20 -9.96
CA LEU A 203 11.65 3.29 -9.94
C LEU A 203 11.27 4.34 -8.88
N ASP A 204 10.00 4.73 -8.84
CA ASP A 204 9.46 5.68 -7.86
C ASP A 204 9.56 5.14 -6.42
N ASN A 205 9.18 3.88 -6.17
CA ASN A 205 9.30 3.24 -4.86
C ASN A 205 10.76 3.22 -4.38
N MET A 206 11.73 2.93 -5.25
CA MET A 206 13.16 2.99 -4.92
C MET A 206 13.58 4.43 -4.58
N GLY A 207 13.16 5.41 -5.35
CA GLY A 207 13.38 6.83 -5.07
C GLY A 207 12.82 7.24 -3.71
N GLN A 208 11.58 6.86 -3.42
CA GLN A 208 10.96 7.15 -2.12
C GLN A 208 11.67 6.46 -0.95
N PHE A 209 12.10 5.22 -1.11
CA PHE A 209 12.88 4.49 -0.10
C PHE A 209 14.18 5.24 0.23
N LEU A 210 14.95 5.62 -0.78
CA LEU A 210 16.19 6.37 -0.59
C LEU A 210 15.93 7.76 0.05
N TYR A 211 14.87 8.44 -0.38
CA TYR A 211 14.54 9.79 0.13
C TYR A 211 14.01 9.77 1.56
N ARG A 212 13.00 8.90 1.82
CA ARG A 212 12.18 8.93 3.06
C ARG A 212 12.73 8.02 4.16
N VAL A 213 13.38 6.91 3.78
CA VAL A 213 13.89 5.91 4.72
C VAL A 213 15.39 6.08 4.95
N MET A 214 16.16 6.15 3.87
CA MET A 214 17.62 6.23 3.96
C MET A 214 18.14 7.67 4.12
N GLY A 215 17.34 8.69 3.78
CA GLY A 215 17.75 10.09 3.80
C GLY A 215 18.74 10.48 2.70
N ASP A 216 19.01 9.58 1.75
CA ASP A 216 19.91 9.83 0.63
C ASP A 216 19.16 10.50 -0.53
N LYS A 217 18.98 11.80 -0.40
CA LYS A 217 18.30 12.61 -1.42
C LYS A 217 19.05 12.62 -2.75
N ALA A 218 20.38 12.55 -2.73
CA ALA A 218 21.17 12.62 -3.97
C ALA A 218 20.92 11.37 -4.83
N ALA A 219 21.03 10.18 -4.24
CA ALA A 219 20.71 8.92 -4.94
C ALA A 219 19.22 8.83 -5.30
N ALA A 220 18.31 9.29 -4.44
CA ALA A 220 16.88 9.28 -4.69
C ALA A 220 16.49 10.06 -5.96
N LYS A 221 17.17 11.19 -6.23
CA LYS A 221 16.85 12.02 -7.40
C LYS A 221 17.02 11.26 -8.71
N GLU A 222 18.07 10.45 -8.85
CA GLU A 222 18.31 9.67 -10.06
C GLU A 222 17.16 8.69 -10.36
N TRP A 223 16.55 8.11 -9.34
CA TRP A 223 15.42 7.20 -9.47
C TRP A 223 14.13 7.93 -9.83
N PHE A 224 13.88 9.09 -9.24
CA PHE A 224 12.73 9.92 -9.61
C PHE A 224 12.85 10.48 -11.03
N ASP A 225 14.07 10.87 -11.47
CA ASP A 225 14.30 11.30 -12.84
C ASP A 225 13.98 10.16 -13.82
N LYS A 226 14.48 8.93 -13.59
CA LYS A 226 14.15 7.76 -14.41
C LYS A 226 12.64 7.46 -14.41
N ALA A 227 11.99 7.46 -13.25
CA ALA A 227 10.54 7.23 -13.16
C ALA A 227 9.73 8.29 -13.94
N HIS A 228 10.21 9.53 -13.95
CA HIS A 228 9.62 10.62 -14.72
C HIS A 228 9.89 10.49 -16.23
N GLU A 229 11.05 9.98 -16.63
CA GLU A 229 11.36 9.67 -18.05
C GLU A 229 10.42 8.60 -18.58
N GLU A 230 10.21 7.50 -17.82
CA GLU A 230 9.30 6.41 -18.22
C GLU A 230 7.82 6.84 -18.19
N LYS A 231 7.45 7.69 -17.26
CA LYS A 231 6.07 8.19 -17.12
C LYS A 231 6.05 9.66 -16.67
N PRO A 232 5.99 10.59 -17.63
CA PRO A 232 6.06 12.03 -17.34
C PRO A 232 5.00 12.55 -16.37
N GLU A 233 3.84 11.91 -16.26
CA GLU A 233 2.77 12.28 -15.33
C GLU A 233 2.77 11.44 -14.03
N GLN A 234 3.87 10.75 -13.69
CA GLN A 234 3.97 9.98 -12.43
C GLN A 234 3.88 10.92 -11.22
N VAL A 235 2.78 10.82 -10.49
CA VAL A 235 2.37 11.78 -9.47
C VAL A 235 3.42 11.95 -8.38
N ASP A 236 3.89 10.84 -7.79
CA ASP A 236 4.80 10.88 -6.66
C ASP A 236 6.21 11.34 -7.08
N SER A 237 6.71 10.87 -8.23
CA SER A 237 7.99 11.35 -8.76
C SER A 237 7.97 12.86 -9.01
N LEU A 238 6.90 13.39 -9.59
CA LEU A 238 6.73 14.84 -9.79
C LEU A 238 6.64 15.59 -8.46
N TRP A 239 5.95 15.02 -7.45
CA TRP A 239 5.92 15.58 -6.11
C TRP A 239 7.32 15.70 -5.51
N PHE A 240 8.11 14.62 -5.53
CA PHE A 240 9.46 14.65 -4.97
C PHE A 240 10.41 15.53 -5.80
N LEU A 241 10.39 15.46 -7.13
CA LEU A 241 11.19 16.33 -8.00
C LEU A 241 10.91 17.82 -7.75
N SER A 242 9.65 18.20 -7.49
CA SER A 242 9.32 19.58 -7.13
C SER A 242 10.02 20.05 -5.84
N ARG A 243 10.39 19.12 -4.92
CA ARG A 243 11.16 19.47 -3.71
C ARG A 243 12.60 19.89 -4.05
N TYR A 244 13.22 19.20 -5.02
CA TYR A 244 14.56 19.57 -5.49
C TYR A 244 14.56 20.93 -6.20
N ASP A 245 13.52 21.22 -7.01
CA ASP A 245 13.40 22.54 -7.64
C ASP A 245 13.27 23.65 -6.59
N LEU A 246 12.47 23.43 -5.53
CA LEU A 246 12.32 24.37 -4.43
C LEU A 246 13.63 24.56 -3.65
N GLU A 247 14.38 23.48 -3.40
CA GLU A 247 15.70 23.54 -2.75
C GLU A 247 16.72 24.32 -3.62
N ALA A 248 16.59 24.24 -4.94
CA ALA A 248 17.38 25.01 -5.91
C ALA A 248 16.90 26.46 -6.10
N GLY A 249 15.76 26.84 -5.50
CA GLY A 249 15.15 28.15 -5.65
C GLY A 249 14.32 28.34 -6.91
N ASP A 250 14.12 27.28 -7.71
CA ASP A 250 13.31 27.31 -8.92
C ASP A 250 11.83 27.04 -8.61
N LYS A 251 11.16 28.04 -8.10
CA LYS A 251 9.73 28.00 -7.78
C LYS A 251 8.86 27.74 -9.02
N ALA A 252 9.28 28.22 -10.19
CA ALA A 252 8.49 28.06 -11.42
C ALA A 252 8.47 26.59 -11.87
N ALA A 253 9.64 25.93 -11.89
CA ALA A 253 9.75 24.52 -12.23
C ALA A 253 8.99 23.64 -11.21
N ALA A 254 9.04 23.95 -9.92
CA ALA A 254 8.28 23.24 -8.91
C ALA A 254 6.77 23.34 -9.13
N VAL A 255 6.24 24.54 -9.46
CA VAL A 255 4.82 24.75 -9.76
C VAL A 255 4.40 23.94 -10.99
N GLU A 256 5.18 23.97 -12.06
CA GLU A 256 4.89 23.22 -13.29
C GLU A 256 4.77 21.71 -13.03
N LYS A 257 5.70 21.14 -12.24
CA LYS A 257 5.65 19.72 -11.86
C LYS A 257 4.41 19.38 -11.02
N LEU A 258 4.06 20.23 -10.06
CA LEU A 258 2.89 20.02 -9.21
C LEU A 258 1.57 20.15 -9.99
N GLU A 259 1.48 21.06 -10.97
CA GLU A 259 0.34 21.16 -11.87
C GLU A 259 0.21 19.92 -12.76
N THR A 260 1.32 19.42 -13.28
CA THR A 260 1.35 18.19 -14.06
C THR A 260 0.91 16.99 -13.20
N ALA A 261 1.41 16.88 -11.96
CA ALA A 261 1.00 15.84 -11.02
C ALA A 261 -0.51 15.89 -10.71
N LEU A 262 -1.07 17.10 -10.59
CA LEU A 262 -2.51 17.29 -10.34
C LEU A 262 -3.37 16.79 -11.50
N GLY A 263 -2.87 16.90 -12.74
CA GLY A 263 -3.50 16.35 -13.94
C GLY A 263 -3.32 14.83 -14.12
N GLY A 264 -2.41 14.22 -13.38
CA GLY A 264 -2.09 12.81 -13.44
C GLY A 264 -3.18 11.91 -12.83
N ARG A 265 -3.05 10.61 -13.06
CA ARG A 265 -3.96 9.62 -12.50
C ARG A 265 -3.61 9.32 -11.05
N MET A 266 -4.37 9.87 -10.12
CA MET A 266 -4.23 9.57 -8.69
C MET A 266 -4.54 8.10 -8.38
N SER A 267 -3.69 7.49 -7.57
CA SER A 267 -3.84 6.14 -7.02
C SER A 267 -3.99 6.20 -5.50
N PRO A 268 -4.74 5.28 -4.88
CA PRO A 268 -4.76 5.12 -3.42
C PRO A 268 -3.38 4.80 -2.82
N LEU A 269 -2.47 4.27 -3.63
CA LEU A 269 -1.08 3.97 -3.25
C LEU A 269 -0.12 5.12 -3.52
N ASN A 270 -0.58 6.29 -3.95
CA ASN A 270 0.29 7.46 -4.01
C ASN A 270 0.61 7.98 -2.61
N PHE A 271 1.84 8.46 -2.45
CA PHE A 271 2.26 9.26 -1.31
C PHE A 271 1.56 10.61 -1.33
N ALA A 272 1.71 11.35 -2.43
CA ALA A 272 1.06 12.64 -2.62
C ALA A 272 -0.40 12.46 -3.05
N ASN A 273 -1.32 13.03 -2.31
CA ASN A 273 -2.72 13.10 -2.70
C ASN A 273 -3.08 14.48 -3.26
N LYS A 274 -4.26 14.56 -3.88
CA LYS A 274 -4.74 15.80 -4.51
C LYS A 274 -4.73 17.00 -3.55
N ALA A 275 -5.18 16.81 -2.31
CA ALA A 275 -5.25 17.89 -1.32
C ALA A 275 -3.86 18.43 -0.95
N MET A 276 -2.87 17.54 -0.77
CA MET A 276 -1.48 17.92 -0.52
C MET A 276 -0.90 18.76 -1.66
N ILE A 277 -1.16 18.37 -2.91
CA ILE A 277 -0.65 19.08 -4.09
C ILE A 277 -1.34 20.45 -4.22
N GLU A 278 -2.66 20.52 -4.03
CA GLU A 278 -3.41 21.78 -4.07
C GLU A 278 -2.98 22.76 -2.98
N GLU A 279 -2.74 22.28 -1.76
CA GLU A 279 -2.24 23.08 -0.64
C GLU A 279 -0.86 23.64 -0.94
N GLU A 280 0.05 22.81 -1.45
CA GLU A 280 1.40 23.25 -1.80
C GLU A 280 1.41 24.26 -2.94
N LEU A 281 0.59 24.05 -3.98
CA LEU A 281 0.41 25.03 -5.06
C LEU A 281 -0.12 26.37 -4.52
N ALA A 282 -1.11 26.34 -3.62
CA ALA A 282 -1.62 27.56 -3.00
C ALA A 282 -0.53 28.29 -2.19
N ARG A 283 0.26 27.56 -1.40
CA ARG A 283 1.41 28.12 -0.66
C ARG A 283 2.48 28.75 -1.56
N LEU A 284 2.74 28.14 -2.72
CA LEU A 284 3.72 28.64 -3.67
C LEU A 284 3.21 29.86 -4.45
N ARG A 285 1.93 30.04 -4.64
CA ARG A 285 1.33 31.15 -5.40
C ARG A 285 0.99 32.38 -4.54
N GLY A 286 0.82 32.21 -3.23
CA GLY A 286 0.56 33.29 -2.27
C GLY A 286 1.81 33.99 -1.86
#